data_d0404441da93802c855e726e0e183134
#
_entry.id   d0404441da93802c855e726e0e183134
#
_cell.length_a   1.000
_cell.length_b   1.000
_cell.length_c   1.000
_cell.angle_alpha   90.00
_cell.angle_beta   90.00
_cell.angle_gamma   90.00
#
_symmetry.space_group_name_H-M   'P 1'
#
loop_
_entity.id
_entity.type
_entity.pdbx_description
1 polymer ?
#
loop_
_entity_poly.entity_id
_entity_poly.type
_entity_poly.pdbx_seq_one_letter_code
_entity_poly.pdbx_strand_id
1 'polypeptide(L)'
;RLLGRRIRQLNSRLEHVDARRTMNRRNRVRAEVPTVALVGYTNAGKSTLFNALTNAGVYVRDQLFATLDPTVRRLELPDGTEIVLADTVGFVRDLPHELIAAFRSTLQEAREADLILHLIDASDPNRWQRVRQVNSVLKQLDADRVPQIRVYNKIDLLDRRPRLTSNRRGEG
;
A
#
# COMPACT_ATOMS: atom_id res chain seq x y z
N ARG A 1 -11.48 -16.02 -32.91
CA ARG A 1 -10.01 -16.25 -32.99
C ARG A 1 -9.16 -15.06 -32.52
N LEU A 2 -9.54 -13.80 -32.78
CA LEU A 2 -8.80 -12.60 -32.37
C LEU A 2 -8.82 -12.37 -30.84
N LEU A 3 -9.96 -12.57 -30.17
CA LEU A 3 -10.10 -12.40 -28.73
C LEU A 3 -9.20 -13.35 -27.93
N GLY A 4 -9.14 -14.61 -28.32
CA GLY A 4 -8.31 -15.63 -27.68
C GLY A 4 -6.78 -15.38 -27.82
N ARG A 5 -6.35 -14.75 -28.93
CA ARG A 5 -4.94 -14.31 -29.09
C ARG A 5 -4.63 -13.15 -28.15
N ARG A 6 -5.55 -12.19 -28.00
CA ARG A 6 -5.38 -11.02 -27.17
C ARG A 6 -5.34 -11.37 -25.67
N ILE A 7 -6.20 -12.31 -25.25
CA ILE A 7 -6.20 -12.85 -23.88
C ILE A 7 -4.88 -13.56 -23.58
N ARG A 8 -4.38 -14.43 -24.47
CA ARG A 8 -3.08 -15.08 -24.29
C ARG A 8 -1.91 -14.09 -24.22
N GLN A 9 -1.93 -13.06 -25.05
CA GLN A 9 -0.91 -12.02 -25.06
C GLN A 9 -0.94 -11.18 -23.78
N LEU A 10 -2.13 -10.89 -23.22
CA LEU A 10 -2.29 -10.20 -21.95
C LEU A 10 -1.82 -11.07 -20.77
N ASN A 11 -2.19 -12.34 -20.75
CA ASN A 11 -1.74 -13.28 -19.73
C ASN A 11 -0.22 -13.45 -19.73
N SER A 12 0.41 -13.59 -20.91
CA SER A 12 1.87 -13.66 -21.03
C SER A 12 2.56 -12.38 -20.53
N ARG A 13 1.97 -11.20 -20.78
CA ARG A 13 2.50 -9.94 -20.25
C ARG A 13 2.36 -9.86 -18.73
N LEU A 14 1.27 -10.33 -18.16
CA LEU A 14 1.07 -10.41 -16.71
C LEU A 14 2.08 -11.35 -16.07
N GLU A 15 2.32 -12.54 -16.64
CA GLU A 15 3.34 -13.49 -16.17
C GLU A 15 4.75 -12.88 -16.18
N HIS A 16 5.10 -12.13 -17.23
CA HIS A 16 6.37 -11.41 -17.31
C HIS A 16 6.51 -10.31 -16.24
N VAL A 17 5.44 -9.57 -15.97
CA VAL A 17 5.43 -8.54 -14.92
C VAL A 17 5.60 -9.19 -13.55
N ASP A 18 4.88 -10.27 -13.27
CA ASP A 18 4.96 -10.99 -12.00
C ASP A 18 6.33 -11.66 -11.79
N ALA A 19 6.92 -12.23 -12.85
CA ALA A 19 8.27 -12.77 -12.79
C ALA A 19 9.32 -11.68 -12.49
N ARG A 20 9.20 -10.51 -13.11
CA ARG A 20 10.08 -9.36 -12.85
C ARG A 20 9.95 -8.81 -11.43
N ARG A 21 8.71 -8.76 -10.91
CA ARG A 21 8.43 -8.39 -9.51
C ARG A 21 9.04 -9.38 -8.54
N THR A 22 8.88 -10.68 -8.79
CA THR A 22 9.47 -11.73 -7.97
C THR A 22 11.00 -11.67 -7.95
N MET A 23 11.63 -11.39 -9.09
CA MET A 23 13.08 -11.23 -9.18
C MET A 23 13.56 -9.99 -8.41
N ASN A 24 12.91 -8.85 -8.59
CA ASN A 24 13.24 -7.62 -7.85
C ASN A 24 13.09 -7.81 -6.35
N ARG A 25 12.09 -8.58 -5.91
CA ARG A 25 11.87 -8.93 -4.53
C ARG A 25 13.00 -9.81 -3.97
N ARG A 26 13.39 -10.89 -4.68
CA ARG A 26 14.52 -11.74 -4.27
C ARG A 26 15.80 -10.94 -4.08
N ASN A 27 16.02 -9.93 -4.91
CA ASN A 27 17.16 -9.04 -4.79
C ASN A 27 17.05 -8.13 -3.55
N ARG A 28 15.83 -7.67 -3.16
CA ARG A 28 15.61 -6.90 -1.92
C ARG A 28 15.87 -7.75 -0.68
N VAL A 29 15.34 -8.97 -0.63
CA VAL A 29 15.57 -9.91 0.47
C VAL A 29 17.07 -10.25 0.61
N ARG A 30 17.80 -10.41 -0.50
CA ARG A 30 19.25 -10.64 -0.47
C ARG A 30 20.05 -9.42 -0.01
N ALA A 31 19.53 -8.22 -0.25
CA ALA A 31 20.16 -6.96 0.15
C ALA A 31 19.79 -6.55 1.57
N GLU A 32 18.93 -7.32 2.27
CA GLU A 32 18.44 -7.03 3.63
C GLU A 32 17.82 -5.62 3.78
N VAL A 33 17.31 -5.03 2.69
CA VAL A 33 16.69 -3.69 2.70
C VAL A 33 15.24 -3.82 3.15
N PRO A 34 14.85 -3.24 4.30
CA PRO A 34 13.49 -3.33 4.80
C PRO A 34 12.47 -2.73 3.84
N THR A 35 11.32 -3.39 3.72
CA THR A 35 10.21 -2.93 2.87
C THR A 35 9.07 -2.38 3.72
N VAL A 36 8.66 -1.16 3.43
CA VAL A 36 7.55 -0.46 4.09
C VAL A 36 6.41 -0.30 3.09
N ALA A 37 5.23 -0.82 3.38
CA ALA A 37 4.06 -0.71 2.52
C ALA A 37 3.09 0.36 3.04
N LEU A 38 2.64 1.25 2.14
CA LEU A 38 1.56 2.19 2.42
C LEU A 38 0.22 1.51 2.16
N VAL A 39 -0.60 1.36 3.18
CA VAL A 39 -1.96 0.85 3.04
C VAL A 39 -2.98 1.86 3.58
N GLY A 40 -4.22 1.73 3.18
CA GLY A 40 -5.28 2.60 3.66
C GLY A 40 -6.43 2.68 2.67
N TYR A 41 -7.53 3.25 3.13
CA TYR A 41 -8.70 3.45 2.29
C TYR A 41 -8.40 4.36 1.09
N THR A 42 -9.23 4.31 0.03
CA THR A 42 -9.06 5.24 -1.10
C THR A 42 -9.12 6.67 -0.59
N ASN A 43 -8.37 7.55 -1.24
CA ASN A 43 -8.29 8.97 -0.89
C ASN A 43 -7.79 9.27 0.55
N ALA A 44 -7.15 8.31 1.23
CA ALA A 44 -6.50 8.58 2.53
C ALA A 44 -5.18 9.37 2.39
N GLY A 45 -4.68 9.56 1.15
CA GLY A 45 -3.48 10.34 0.85
C GLY A 45 -2.20 9.50 0.71
N LYS A 46 -2.30 8.19 0.41
CA LYS A 46 -1.13 7.29 0.24
C LYS A 46 -0.16 7.78 -0.83
N SER A 47 -0.63 7.98 -2.05
CA SER A 47 0.23 8.45 -3.17
C SER A 47 0.74 9.87 -2.95
N THR A 48 0.00 10.71 -2.23
CA THR A 48 0.47 12.05 -1.83
C THR A 48 1.65 11.93 -0.87
N LEU A 49 1.52 11.09 0.17
CA LEU A 49 2.61 10.83 1.12
C LEU A 49 3.82 10.18 0.41
N PHE A 50 3.56 9.20 -0.46
CA PHE A 50 4.59 8.56 -1.25
C PHE A 50 5.41 9.57 -2.06
N ASN A 51 4.73 10.48 -2.78
CA ASN A 51 5.38 11.52 -3.57
C ASN A 51 6.18 12.49 -2.69
N ALA A 52 5.62 12.88 -1.55
CA ALA A 52 6.30 13.79 -0.63
C ALA A 52 7.60 13.17 -0.07
N LEU A 53 7.61 11.87 0.16
CA LEU A 53 8.78 11.17 0.70
C LEU A 53 9.81 10.80 -0.38
N THR A 54 9.38 10.50 -1.59
CA THR A 54 10.25 9.94 -2.64
C THR A 54 10.58 10.89 -3.77
N ASN A 55 9.97 12.07 -3.83
CA ASN A 55 10.03 13.00 -4.96
C ASN A 55 9.67 12.36 -6.31
N ALA A 56 8.83 11.31 -6.30
CA ALA A 56 8.62 10.43 -7.45
C ALA A 56 7.68 11.00 -8.53
N GLY A 57 6.92 12.05 -8.26
CA GLY A 57 5.97 12.64 -9.20
C GLY A 57 4.86 11.68 -9.65
N VAL A 58 4.50 10.69 -8.84
CA VAL A 58 3.41 9.76 -9.13
C VAL A 58 2.10 10.55 -9.24
N TYR A 59 1.34 10.24 -10.29
CA TYR A 59 0.09 10.94 -10.56
C TYR A 59 -0.95 10.69 -9.45
N VAL A 60 -1.32 11.76 -8.75
CA VAL A 60 -2.34 11.72 -7.68
C VAL A 60 -3.66 12.17 -8.26
N ARG A 61 -4.68 11.34 -8.15
CA ARG A 61 -6.08 11.70 -8.48
C ARG A 61 -7.00 11.42 -7.29
N ASP A 62 -7.99 12.28 -7.12
CA ASP A 62 -9.14 12.04 -6.23
C ASP A 62 -10.14 11.05 -6.89
N GLN A 63 -9.63 9.89 -7.30
CA GLN A 63 -10.42 8.84 -7.94
C GLN A 63 -10.23 7.52 -7.21
N LEU A 64 -11.27 6.68 -7.25
CA LEU A 64 -11.17 5.30 -6.80
C LEU A 64 -10.08 4.58 -7.62
N PHE A 65 -9.19 3.85 -6.94
CA PHE A 65 -8.10 3.10 -7.59
C PHE A 65 -7.13 3.98 -8.39
N ALA A 66 -6.76 5.15 -7.86
CA ALA A 66 -5.76 6.01 -8.48
C ALA A 66 -4.42 5.30 -8.72
N THR A 67 -4.05 4.38 -7.83
CA THR A 67 -2.89 3.48 -7.96
C THR A 67 -3.39 2.08 -8.29
N LEU A 68 -3.17 1.60 -9.51
CA LEU A 68 -3.50 0.24 -9.95
C LEU A 68 -2.28 -0.70 -9.91
N ASP A 69 -1.10 -0.15 -10.09
CA ASP A 69 0.17 -0.87 -10.07
C ASP A 69 1.04 -0.35 -8.92
N PRO A 70 1.55 -1.21 -8.03
CA PRO A 70 2.34 -0.75 -6.90
C PRO A 70 3.59 -0.04 -7.40
N THR A 71 3.76 1.18 -6.96
CA THR A 71 4.98 1.94 -7.22
C THR A 71 5.93 1.73 -6.06
N VAL A 72 7.15 1.31 -6.37
CA VAL A 72 8.18 0.98 -5.38
C VAL A 72 9.37 1.92 -5.57
N ARG A 73 9.87 2.53 -4.49
CA ARG A 73 11.04 3.41 -4.51
C ARG A 73 11.93 3.16 -3.28
N ARG A 74 13.23 3.30 -3.49
CA ARG A 74 14.20 3.36 -2.38
C ARG A 74 14.15 4.74 -1.75
N LEU A 75 14.29 4.76 -0.44
CA LEU A 75 14.31 5.95 0.39
C LEU A 75 15.38 5.79 1.44
N GLU A 76 16.20 6.80 1.64
CA GLU A 76 17.13 6.89 2.74
C GLU A 76 16.52 7.70 3.88
N LEU A 77 16.49 7.12 5.07
CA LEU A 77 16.03 7.78 6.28
C LEU A 77 17.09 8.74 6.82
N PRO A 78 16.72 9.71 7.69
CA PRO A 78 17.67 10.69 8.24
C PRO A 78 18.85 10.09 9.00
N ASP A 79 18.73 8.85 9.47
CA ASP A 79 19.78 8.08 10.15
C ASP A 79 20.70 7.29 9.19
N GLY A 80 20.48 7.43 7.86
CA GLY A 80 21.22 6.72 6.83
C GLY A 80 20.69 5.31 6.53
N THR A 81 19.61 4.88 7.17
CA THR A 81 18.99 3.58 6.88
C THR A 81 18.28 3.60 5.53
N GLU A 82 18.65 2.70 4.63
CA GLU A 82 17.91 2.50 3.39
C GLU A 82 16.66 1.65 3.62
N ILE A 83 15.53 2.10 3.08
CA ILE A 83 14.28 1.35 3.05
C ILE A 83 13.71 1.33 1.62
N VAL A 84 12.81 0.40 1.39
CA VAL A 84 11.96 0.38 0.18
C VAL A 84 10.55 0.76 0.57
N LEU A 85 10.04 1.83 -0.02
CA LEU A 85 8.67 2.28 0.17
C LEU A 85 7.81 1.82 -1.01
N ALA A 86 6.68 1.17 -0.72
CA ALA A 86 5.71 0.70 -1.71
C ALA A 86 4.37 1.43 -1.54
N ASP A 87 3.91 2.13 -2.59
CA ASP A 87 2.54 2.64 -2.67
C ASP A 87 1.63 1.53 -3.17
N THR A 88 0.58 1.20 -2.44
CA THR A 88 -0.36 0.14 -2.80
C THR A 88 -1.69 0.72 -3.27
N VAL A 89 -2.50 -0.14 -3.90
CA VAL A 89 -3.86 0.21 -4.29
C VAL A 89 -4.69 0.63 -3.07
N GLY A 90 -5.54 1.64 -3.24
CA GLY A 90 -6.46 2.07 -2.19
C GLY A 90 -7.59 1.05 -1.96
N PHE A 91 -7.84 0.70 -0.71
CA PHE A 91 -8.97 -0.15 -0.36
C PHE A 91 -10.29 0.60 -0.51
N VAL A 92 -11.31 -0.09 -0.99
CA VAL A 92 -12.69 0.40 -1.10
C VAL A 92 -13.63 -0.48 -0.30
N ARG A 93 -14.82 0.04 -0.05
CA ARG A 93 -15.91 -0.74 0.53
C ARG A 93 -16.29 -1.87 -0.42
N ASP A 94 -16.53 -3.06 0.14
CA ASP A 94 -17.04 -4.22 -0.59
C ASP A 94 -16.21 -4.54 -1.86
N LEU A 95 -14.88 -4.72 -1.70
CA LEU A 95 -14.02 -5.23 -2.76
C LEU A 95 -14.57 -6.59 -3.23
N PRO A 96 -15.11 -6.71 -4.45
CA PRO A 96 -15.55 -7.99 -4.98
C PRO A 96 -14.39 -9.01 -4.95
N HIS A 97 -14.69 -10.27 -4.63
CA HIS A 97 -13.67 -11.33 -4.59
C HIS A 97 -12.85 -11.44 -5.88
N GLU A 98 -13.47 -11.15 -7.02
CA GLU A 98 -12.80 -11.09 -8.33
C GLU A 98 -11.74 -9.98 -8.39
N LEU A 99 -12.01 -8.82 -7.79
CA LEU A 99 -11.04 -7.72 -7.70
C LEU A 99 -9.94 -8.01 -6.68
N ILE A 100 -10.21 -8.72 -5.60
CA ILE A 100 -9.18 -9.18 -4.66
C ILE A 100 -8.18 -10.09 -5.40
N ALA A 101 -8.68 -10.99 -6.26
CA ALA A 101 -7.81 -11.84 -7.09
C ALA A 101 -6.99 -11.02 -8.10
N ALA A 102 -7.60 -10.01 -8.75
CA ALA A 102 -6.92 -9.12 -9.68
C ALA A 102 -5.84 -8.24 -8.99
N PHE A 103 -6.11 -7.82 -7.74
CA PHE A 103 -5.18 -7.00 -6.96
C PHE A 103 -4.20 -7.81 -6.11
N ARG A 104 -4.23 -9.15 -6.17
CA ARG A 104 -3.32 -10.00 -5.40
C ARG A 104 -1.85 -9.58 -5.56
N SER A 105 -1.42 -9.27 -6.77
CA SER A 105 -0.03 -8.87 -7.03
C SER A 105 0.31 -7.51 -6.43
N THR A 106 -0.64 -6.56 -6.40
CA THR A 106 -0.45 -5.24 -5.80
C THR A 106 -0.53 -5.28 -4.27
N LEU A 107 -1.36 -6.17 -3.74
CA LEU A 107 -1.55 -6.37 -2.31
C LEU A 107 -0.49 -7.30 -1.71
N GLN A 108 0.24 -8.04 -2.55
CA GLN A 108 1.34 -8.89 -2.14
C GLN A 108 2.50 -8.08 -1.53
N GLU A 109 2.73 -6.84 -2.00
CA GLU A 109 3.72 -5.95 -1.38
C GLU A 109 3.37 -5.63 0.09
N ALA A 110 2.08 -5.55 0.44
CA ALA A 110 1.65 -5.37 1.83
C ALA A 110 1.85 -6.62 2.69
N ARG A 111 1.60 -7.80 2.12
CA ARG A 111 1.80 -9.09 2.81
C ARG A 111 3.27 -9.37 3.15
N GLU A 112 4.17 -8.92 2.29
CA GLU A 112 5.59 -9.22 2.37
C GLU A 112 6.42 -8.03 2.89
N ALA A 113 5.75 -6.98 3.32
CA ALA A 113 6.39 -5.85 3.97
C ALA A 113 6.88 -6.21 5.38
N ASP A 114 7.96 -5.58 5.79
CA ASP A 114 8.45 -5.65 7.16
C ASP A 114 7.65 -4.73 8.09
N LEU A 115 7.04 -3.68 7.51
CA LEU A 115 6.21 -2.71 8.21
C LEU A 115 5.09 -2.19 7.30
N ILE A 116 3.91 -2.04 7.85
CA ILE A 116 2.78 -1.36 7.20
C ILE A 116 2.60 0.03 7.80
N LEU A 117 2.55 1.06 6.96
CA LEU A 117 2.05 2.37 7.32
C LEU A 117 0.57 2.44 6.91
N HIS A 118 -0.33 2.32 7.88
CA HIS A 118 -1.77 2.39 7.66
C HIS A 118 -2.23 3.86 7.71
N LEU A 119 -2.43 4.45 6.53
CA LEU A 119 -2.91 5.83 6.39
C LEU A 119 -4.41 5.91 6.63
N ILE A 120 -4.79 6.81 7.52
CA ILE A 120 -6.17 7.06 7.95
C ILE A 120 -6.47 8.53 7.71
N ASP A 121 -7.53 8.82 6.97
CA ASP A 121 -8.06 10.18 6.88
C ASP A 121 -8.66 10.58 8.23
N ALA A 122 -7.98 11.45 8.94
CA ALA A 122 -8.40 11.88 10.28
C ALA A 122 -9.69 12.71 10.26
N SER A 123 -9.96 13.39 9.14
CA SER A 123 -11.14 14.24 8.96
C SER A 123 -12.41 13.47 8.65
N ASP A 124 -12.28 12.18 8.25
CA ASP A 124 -13.40 11.35 7.89
C ASP A 124 -14.22 10.93 9.14
N PRO A 125 -15.52 11.26 9.22
CA PRO A 125 -16.38 10.83 10.33
C PRO A 125 -16.50 9.31 10.41
N ASN A 126 -16.37 8.59 9.30
CA ASN A 126 -16.47 7.13 9.21
C ASN A 126 -15.08 6.42 9.28
N ARG A 127 -14.03 7.14 9.71
CA ARG A 127 -12.64 6.61 9.71
C ARG A 127 -12.48 5.25 10.37
N TRP A 128 -13.18 5.01 11.50
CA TRP A 128 -13.08 3.73 12.22
C TRP A 128 -13.73 2.57 11.46
N GLN A 129 -14.81 2.83 10.73
CA GLN A 129 -15.41 1.83 9.85
C GLN A 129 -14.45 1.49 8.71
N ARG A 130 -13.79 2.51 8.12
CA ARG A 130 -12.78 2.30 7.06
C ARG A 130 -11.54 1.56 7.57
N VAL A 131 -11.08 1.87 8.77
CA VAL A 131 -10.00 1.10 9.42
C VAL A 131 -10.35 -0.37 9.56
N ARG A 132 -11.57 -0.68 10.03
CA ARG A 132 -12.03 -2.08 10.12
C ARG A 132 -12.08 -2.78 8.77
N GLN A 133 -12.53 -2.08 7.72
CA GLN A 133 -12.57 -2.61 6.36
C GLN A 133 -11.16 -2.93 5.84
N VAL A 134 -10.21 -2.01 6.00
CA VAL A 134 -8.80 -2.22 5.63
C VAL A 134 -8.22 -3.42 6.38
N ASN A 135 -8.41 -3.49 7.69
CA ASN A 135 -7.92 -4.61 8.50
C ASN A 135 -8.54 -5.96 8.09
N SER A 136 -9.83 -5.97 7.71
CA SER A 136 -10.50 -7.16 7.18
C SER A 136 -9.85 -7.66 5.89
N VAL A 137 -9.49 -6.75 4.99
CA VAL A 137 -8.81 -7.12 3.74
C VAL A 137 -7.38 -7.58 4.02
N LEU A 138 -6.63 -6.89 4.90
CA LEU A 138 -5.29 -7.34 5.30
C LEU A 138 -5.31 -8.75 5.89
N LYS A 139 -6.33 -9.08 6.68
CA LYS A 139 -6.53 -10.44 7.20
C LYS A 139 -6.80 -11.46 6.10
N GLN A 140 -7.61 -11.13 5.09
CA GLN A 140 -7.86 -12.02 3.93
C GLN A 140 -6.61 -12.26 3.08
N LEU A 141 -5.61 -11.38 3.21
CA LEU A 141 -4.33 -11.45 2.50
C LEU A 141 -3.21 -12.06 3.34
N ASP A 142 -3.50 -12.54 4.56
CA ASP A 142 -2.50 -13.00 5.54
C ASP A 142 -1.44 -11.91 5.88
N ALA A 143 -1.82 -10.63 5.78
CA ALA A 143 -0.97 -9.48 6.08
C ALA A 143 -1.24 -8.86 7.46
N ASP A 144 -2.19 -9.40 8.23
CA ASP A 144 -2.58 -8.92 9.55
C ASP A 144 -1.51 -9.14 10.63
N ARG A 145 -0.53 -10.01 10.35
CA ARG A 145 0.62 -10.27 11.23
C ARG A 145 1.78 -9.29 11.01
N VAL A 146 1.77 -8.54 9.93
CA VAL A 146 2.80 -7.52 9.66
C VAL A 146 2.64 -6.38 10.66
N PRO A 147 3.72 -5.92 11.32
CA PRO A 147 3.66 -4.77 12.21
C PRO A 147 3.04 -3.55 11.54
N GLN A 148 2.19 -2.80 12.24
CA GLN A 148 1.48 -1.67 11.68
C GLN A 148 1.70 -0.40 12.50
N ILE A 149 1.97 0.72 11.81
CA ILE A 149 1.93 2.08 12.36
C ILE A 149 0.75 2.80 11.73
N ARG A 150 -0.13 3.37 12.55
CA ARG A 150 -1.25 4.18 12.08
C ARG A 150 -0.80 5.61 11.86
N VAL A 151 -1.00 6.12 10.65
CA VAL A 151 -0.69 7.48 10.25
C VAL A 151 -1.98 8.24 10.01
N TYR A 152 -2.31 9.16 10.92
CA TYR A 152 -3.49 10.02 10.81
C TYR A 152 -3.16 11.21 9.91
N ASN A 153 -3.63 11.16 8.68
CA ASN A 153 -3.42 12.18 7.66
C ASN A 153 -4.56 13.21 7.63
N LYS A 154 -4.36 14.31 6.92
CA LYS A 154 -5.32 15.42 6.76
C LYS A 154 -5.73 16.06 8.11
N ILE A 155 -4.81 16.11 9.05
CA ILE A 155 -5.04 16.70 10.37
C ILE A 155 -5.20 18.22 10.32
N ASP A 156 -4.69 18.85 9.25
CA ASP A 156 -4.89 20.26 8.90
C ASP A 156 -6.38 20.63 8.78
N LEU A 157 -7.21 19.70 8.29
CA LEU A 157 -8.66 19.87 8.22
C LEU A 157 -9.35 19.84 9.60
N LEU A 158 -8.65 19.46 10.65
CA LEU A 158 -9.16 19.36 12.03
C LEU A 158 -8.54 20.38 12.98
N ASP A 159 -7.74 21.30 12.46
CA ASP A 159 -6.98 22.28 13.26
C ASP A 159 -6.16 21.61 14.40
N ARG A 160 -5.52 20.47 14.06
CA ARG A 160 -4.72 19.68 14.99
C ARG A 160 -3.24 19.75 14.66
N ARG A 161 -2.41 19.81 15.69
CA ARG A 161 -0.95 19.72 15.52
C ARG A 161 -0.49 18.26 15.39
N PRO A 162 0.57 18.00 14.60
CA PRO A 162 1.19 16.68 14.54
C PRO A 162 1.66 16.23 15.92
N ARG A 163 1.47 14.95 16.22
CA ARG A 163 1.95 14.35 17.47
C ARG A 163 2.23 12.87 17.26
N LEU A 164 3.23 12.36 17.96
CA LEU A 164 3.50 10.93 18.08
C LEU A 164 2.83 10.41 19.35
N THR A 165 2.16 9.27 19.24
CA THR A 165 1.61 8.53 20.38
C THR A 165 2.06 7.09 20.27
N SER A 166 2.63 6.53 21.34
CA SER A 166 2.90 5.10 21.43
C SER A 166 1.95 4.47 22.44
N ASN A 167 1.22 3.44 22.04
CA ASN A 167 0.50 2.62 22.98
C ASN A 167 1.46 1.60 23.57
N ARG A 168 1.69 1.65 24.89
CA ARG A 168 2.52 0.68 25.62
C ARG A 168 1.91 -0.75 25.63
N ARG A 169 0.68 -0.92 25.16
CA ARG A 169 0.03 -2.21 24.95
C ARG A 169 0.04 -2.47 23.45
N GLY A 170 0.76 -3.49 23.02
CA GLY A 170 0.84 -3.92 21.62
C GLY A 170 -0.48 -4.51 21.09
N GLU A 171 -1.61 -3.95 21.49
CA GLU A 171 -2.95 -4.25 21.03
C GLU A 171 -3.58 -2.94 20.57
N GLY A 172 -3.72 -2.82 19.25
CA GLY A 172 -4.42 -1.72 18.62
C GLY A 172 -5.15 -2.16 17.36
#